data_a1c5b243622e8d771bf425f922936b19
#
_entry.id   a1c5b243622e8d771bf425f922936b19
#
_cell.length_a   1.000
_cell.length_b   1.000
_cell.length_c   1.000
_cell.angle_alpha   90.00
_cell.angle_beta   90.00
_cell.angle_gamma   90.00
#
_symmetry.space_group_name_H-M   'P 1'
#
loop_
_entity.id
_entity.type
_entity.pdbx_description
1 polymer ?
#
loop_
_entity_poly.entity_id
_entity_poly.type
_entity_poly.pdbx_seq_one_letter_code
_entity_poly.pdbx_strand_id
1 'polypeptide(L)'
;MDLIHSKTLVFDGAMGSMIYNEGIYINQCFDALNMVNPDIIFKIHQAYCKAGVDIIETNTYGANQYRLKPFGLYEKIEEINRLGVELARKAAHETSRQVLIAGSLGPLGKRLEPLGSLSTAKAAAAFKEQASYLVKYNCDLIICETFSDLKELETAVAAIREITDLPIVAQLSINDDLCTSAGTEPAEFTGRMNAMDADVIGLNCSVGPQTMLEALEKMVPHTDKPLSLQPNAGKPKAVEGRKMFLCSPEYLAEYAKRFIQTGASIVGGCCGTTPDHMAAVVSAVKALNAPAAARIKNSSQAPAQNKLKSESSVNKQASLDTAAPEETPLTEKSSLGKALSQGKFIVSVEIIPPKGSTAKSKIKAVNMFKDFGVDVVNIPDSPRAAARMSCLALSVLISNNTSMEPVMHYCCRDRNLLGMQSDLLGAYALGIHNLLLITGDPPKIGPYPSATAVFDIDSIGLVKAVKRLNQGIDLAGKKTGKSRTAFVIGVGANPGAIDLDLEIERLELKYEAGAEFIMTQPVFDPDILFNFLERTKNIKLPVIAGVWPLISYKNAEFMNNEVPGASVPPEIMKKMKKAGSSQEQLATGIEIAKQSITAIAPYVQGIAVSVPLNNIAATMDVLSVLPGFNLHIPV
;
A
#
# COMPACT_ATOMS: atom_id res chain seq x y z
N MET A 1 30.35 -7.85 -20.50
CA MET A 1 29.47 -8.40 -21.57
C MET A 1 29.61 -9.91 -21.74
N ASP A 2 30.78 -10.49 -21.65
CA ASP A 2 30.98 -11.95 -21.84
C ASP A 2 30.12 -12.85 -20.95
N LEU A 3 29.83 -12.39 -19.72
CA LEU A 3 28.98 -13.13 -18.78
C LEU A 3 27.51 -13.23 -19.26
N ILE A 4 26.97 -12.20 -19.88
CA ILE A 4 25.56 -12.18 -20.37
C ILE A 4 25.39 -13.16 -21.55
N HIS A 5 26.42 -13.33 -22.36
CA HIS A 5 26.41 -14.28 -23.48
C HIS A 5 26.63 -15.72 -23.07
N SER A 6 27.18 -15.95 -21.85
CA SER A 6 27.51 -17.30 -21.37
C SER A 6 26.43 -17.93 -20.48
N LYS A 7 25.64 -17.12 -19.77
CA LYS A 7 24.57 -17.59 -18.86
C LYS A 7 23.54 -16.50 -18.61
N THR A 8 22.33 -16.89 -18.20
CA THR A 8 21.34 -15.97 -17.64
C THR A 8 21.84 -15.44 -16.31
N LEU A 9 21.79 -14.11 -16.11
CA LEU A 9 22.15 -13.45 -14.86
C LEU A 9 20.92 -13.12 -14.03
N VAL A 10 21.11 -13.05 -12.71
CA VAL A 10 20.05 -12.70 -11.76
C VAL A 10 20.43 -11.43 -11.02
N PHE A 11 19.64 -10.36 -11.21
CA PHE A 11 19.67 -9.15 -10.39
C PHE A 11 19.07 -9.43 -9.02
N ASP A 12 19.33 -8.55 -8.06
CA ASP A 12 18.66 -8.54 -6.76
C ASP A 12 17.18 -8.12 -6.86
N GLY A 13 16.60 -7.80 -5.72
CA GLY A 13 15.22 -7.37 -5.59
C GLY A 13 15.11 -5.98 -4.97
N ALA A 14 13.94 -5.71 -4.40
CA ALA A 14 13.61 -4.40 -3.89
C ALA A 14 14.53 -3.91 -2.78
N MET A 15 15.10 -2.72 -2.92
CA MET A 15 15.74 -1.98 -1.83
C MET A 15 14.70 -1.20 -1.00
N GLY A 16 13.91 -0.35 -1.63
CA GLY A 16 12.99 0.55 -0.94
C GLY A 16 11.93 -0.17 -0.09
N SER A 17 11.32 -1.25 -0.58
CA SER A 17 10.36 -2.01 0.22
C SER A 17 11.02 -2.83 1.33
N MET A 18 12.28 -3.22 1.20
CA MET A 18 13.05 -3.85 2.28
C MET A 18 13.35 -2.84 3.39
N ILE A 19 13.80 -1.63 3.05
CA ILE A 19 14.00 -0.51 4.01
C ILE A 19 12.68 -0.20 4.74
N TYR A 20 11.59 -0.16 4.02
CA TYR A 20 10.26 0.06 4.59
C TYR A 20 9.85 -1.04 5.58
N ASN A 21 10.19 -2.30 5.30
CA ASN A 21 9.94 -3.44 6.19
C ASN A 21 10.77 -3.37 7.49
N GLU A 22 11.93 -2.69 7.48
CA GLU A 22 12.74 -2.40 8.68
C GLU A 22 12.19 -1.23 9.51
N GLY A 23 10.99 -0.71 9.17
CA GLY A 23 10.32 0.35 9.93
C GLY A 23 10.75 1.77 9.56
N ILE A 24 11.45 1.97 8.46
CA ILE A 24 11.83 3.30 7.97
C ILE A 24 10.80 3.79 6.95
N TYR A 25 10.18 4.94 7.18
CA TYR A 25 9.04 5.45 6.42
C TYR A 25 9.43 6.24 5.16
N ILE A 26 8.49 6.28 4.20
CA ILE A 26 8.63 6.89 2.86
C ILE A 26 8.97 8.40 2.91
N ASN A 27 8.70 9.08 4.00
CA ASN A 27 9.02 10.50 4.19
C ASN A 27 10.51 10.78 4.44
N GLN A 28 11.34 9.73 4.57
CA GLN A 28 12.79 9.84 4.70
C GLN A 28 13.46 9.63 3.34
N CYS A 29 14.61 10.27 3.15
CA CYS A 29 15.45 10.03 1.99
C CYS A 29 16.15 8.66 2.16
N PHE A 30 15.72 7.64 1.41
CA PHE A 30 16.29 6.30 1.53
C PHE A 30 17.75 6.24 1.10
N ASP A 31 18.16 7.06 0.12
CA ASP A 31 19.56 7.15 -0.30
C ASP A 31 20.47 7.68 0.81
N ALA A 32 19.96 8.57 1.67
CA ALA A 32 20.69 9.11 2.81
C ALA A 32 20.96 8.06 3.90
N LEU A 33 20.28 6.92 3.91
CA LEU A 33 20.53 5.83 4.84
C LEU A 33 21.92 5.23 4.67
N ASN A 34 22.53 5.38 3.51
CA ASN A 34 23.93 5.04 3.30
C ASN A 34 24.86 5.73 4.32
N MET A 35 24.50 6.95 4.77
CA MET A 35 25.25 7.71 5.77
C MET A 35 24.70 7.53 7.19
N VAL A 36 23.36 7.62 7.35
CA VAL A 36 22.75 7.74 8.68
C VAL A 36 22.39 6.39 9.32
N ASN A 37 22.21 5.35 8.52
CA ASN A 37 21.96 3.99 8.98
C ASN A 37 22.52 2.94 8.02
N PRO A 38 23.85 2.91 7.81
CA PRO A 38 24.52 2.03 6.85
C PRO A 38 24.30 0.54 7.14
N ASP A 39 24.08 0.16 8.39
CA ASP A 39 23.90 -1.24 8.80
C ASP A 39 22.66 -1.87 8.20
N ILE A 40 21.57 -1.12 8.04
CA ILE A 40 20.34 -1.62 7.39
C ILE A 40 20.61 -1.89 5.91
N ILE A 41 21.24 -0.95 5.22
CA ILE A 41 21.55 -1.10 3.78
C ILE A 41 22.51 -2.27 3.57
N PHE A 42 23.54 -2.37 4.40
CA PHE A 42 24.47 -3.49 4.36
C PHE A 42 23.78 -4.85 4.56
N LYS A 43 22.90 -4.97 5.56
CA LYS A 43 22.13 -6.21 5.82
C LYS A 43 21.23 -6.60 4.64
N ILE A 44 20.59 -5.65 3.98
CA ILE A 44 19.75 -5.91 2.81
C ILE A 44 20.61 -6.45 1.66
N HIS A 45 21.72 -5.80 1.31
CA HIS A 45 22.66 -6.29 0.30
C HIS A 45 23.19 -7.69 0.63
N GLN A 46 23.60 -7.91 1.91
CA GLN A 46 24.07 -9.21 2.37
C GLN A 46 23.02 -10.30 2.21
N ALA A 47 21.73 -9.99 2.48
CA ALA A 47 20.64 -10.94 2.32
C ALA A 47 20.43 -11.33 0.85
N TYR A 48 20.49 -10.40 -0.09
CA TYR A 48 20.44 -10.71 -1.53
C TYR A 48 21.68 -11.49 -2.00
N CYS A 49 22.86 -11.13 -1.54
CA CYS A 49 24.07 -11.91 -1.83
C CYS A 49 23.94 -13.35 -1.34
N LYS A 50 23.40 -13.58 -0.14
CA LYS A 50 23.12 -14.92 0.40
C LYS A 50 22.05 -15.69 -0.39
N ALA A 51 21.05 -14.97 -0.94
CA ALA A 51 20.04 -15.56 -1.83
C ALA A 51 20.62 -16.09 -3.14
N GLY A 52 21.83 -15.67 -3.49
CA GLY A 52 22.58 -16.24 -4.61
C GLY A 52 22.52 -15.44 -5.90
N VAL A 53 22.11 -14.18 -5.88
CA VAL A 53 22.06 -13.29 -7.05
C VAL A 53 23.44 -13.02 -7.64
N ASP A 54 23.50 -12.69 -8.93
CA ASP A 54 24.76 -12.41 -9.64
C ASP A 54 25.10 -10.92 -9.60
N ILE A 55 24.11 -10.04 -9.46
CA ILE A 55 24.24 -8.59 -9.50
C ILE A 55 23.41 -7.99 -8.36
N ILE A 56 23.95 -7.00 -7.64
CA ILE A 56 23.20 -6.18 -6.67
C ILE A 56 23.27 -4.71 -7.07
N GLU A 57 22.14 -4.00 -6.88
CA GLU A 57 21.99 -2.58 -7.18
C GLU A 57 22.34 -1.73 -5.97
N THR A 58 23.09 -0.63 -6.14
CA THR A 58 23.42 0.29 -5.04
C THR A 58 22.17 1.01 -4.54
N ASN A 59 22.13 1.39 -3.26
CA ASN A 59 21.07 2.24 -2.71
C ASN A 59 21.30 3.71 -3.08
N THR A 60 21.23 4.03 -4.39
CA THR A 60 21.54 5.35 -4.95
C THR A 60 20.52 5.81 -6.00
N TYR A 61 19.36 5.16 -6.10
CA TYR A 61 18.30 5.43 -7.07
C TYR A 61 17.92 6.91 -7.17
N GLY A 62 17.79 7.60 -6.03
CA GLY A 62 17.45 9.03 -5.93
C GLY A 62 18.64 9.92 -5.57
N ALA A 63 19.87 9.43 -5.61
CA ALA A 63 21.07 10.15 -5.13
C ALA A 63 21.57 11.21 -6.12
N ASN A 64 20.67 12.04 -6.66
CA ASN A 64 20.95 13.15 -7.57
C ASN A 64 20.48 14.49 -6.99
N GLN A 65 20.97 15.59 -7.58
CA GLN A 65 20.72 16.94 -7.09
C GLN A 65 19.23 17.29 -6.93
N TYR A 66 18.37 16.82 -7.82
CA TYR A 66 16.94 17.19 -7.81
C TYR A 66 16.16 16.43 -6.73
N ARG A 67 16.53 15.19 -6.47
CA ARG A 67 15.91 14.35 -5.45
C ARG A 67 16.42 14.62 -4.05
N LEU A 68 17.71 14.97 -3.91
CA LEU A 68 18.35 15.25 -2.60
C LEU A 68 18.11 16.66 -2.10
N LYS A 69 17.92 17.65 -3.01
CA LYS A 69 17.70 19.06 -2.64
C LYS A 69 16.53 19.30 -1.69
N PRO A 70 15.32 18.68 -1.87
CA PRO A 70 14.20 18.85 -0.94
C PRO A 70 14.50 18.39 0.50
N PHE A 71 15.47 17.49 0.68
CA PHE A 71 15.91 17.01 1.99
C PHE A 71 17.10 17.80 2.56
N GLY A 72 17.57 18.86 1.87
CA GLY A 72 18.74 19.63 2.28
C GLY A 72 20.08 18.89 2.12
N LEU A 73 20.11 17.83 1.30
CA LEU A 73 21.25 16.93 1.14
C LEU A 73 22.07 17.17 -0.15
N TYR A 74 21.89 18.33 -0.78
CA TYR A 74 22.56 18.66 -2.04
C TYR A 74 24.09 18.52 -1.94
N GLU A 75 24.70 19.06 -0.88
CA GLU A 75 26.17 19.00 -0.65
C GLU A 75 26.69 17.59 -0.32
N LYS A 76 25.79 16.61 -0.19
CA LYS A 76 26.11 15.22 0.17
C LYS A 76 25.99 14.24 -0.98
N ILE A 77 25.76 14.70 -2.21
CA ILE A 77 25.56 13.85 -3.40
C ILE A 77 26.71 12.86 -3.56
N GLU A 78 27.96 13.34 -3.57
CA GLU A 78 29.14 12.48 -3.71
C GLU A 78 29.25 11.46 -2.58
N GLU A 79 29.10 11.90 -1.32
CA GLU A 79 29.21 11.04 -0.14
C GLU A 79 28.16 9.92 -0.16
N ILE A 80 26.89 10.24 -0.51
CA ILE A 80 25.81 9.26 -0.58
C ILE A 80 26.08 8.21 -1.66
N ASN A 81 26.48 8.63 -2.86
CA ASN A 81 26.80 7.71 -3.96
C ASN A 81 28.01 6.84 -3.64
N ARG A 82 29.08 7.43 -3.08
CA ARG A 82 30.27 6.69 -2.62
C ARG A 82 29.89 5.59 -1.62
N LEU A 83 29.19 5.96 -0.54
CA LEU A 83 28.82 5.01 0.50
C LEU A 83 27.87 3.91 -0.03
N GLY A 84 26.99 4.24 -0.98
CA GLY A 84 26.13 3.26 -1.66
C GLY A 84 26.93 2.16 -2.35
N VAL A 85 27.98 2.54 -3.11
CA VAL A 85 28.88 1.58 -3.77
C VAL A 85 29.71 0.80 -2.76
N GLU A 86 30.27 1.48 -1.74
CA GLU A 86 31.11 0.83 -0.71
C GLU A 86 30.33 -0.22 0.10
N LEU A 87 29.07 0.07 0.49
CA LEU A 87 28.23 -0.87 1.24
C LEU A 87 27.86 -2.10 0.39
N ALA A 88 27.50 -1.90 -0.87
CA ALA A 88 27.22 -2.99 -1.80
C ALA A 88 28.48 -3.86 -2.02
N ARG A 89 29.64 -3.22 -2.26
CA ARG A 89 30.91 -3.90 -2.45
C ARG A 89 31.32 -4.71 -1.21
N LYS A 90 31.15 -4.13 -0.01
CA LYS A 90 31.40 -4.81 1.26
C LYS A 90 30.55 -6.06 1.41
N ALA A 91 29.24 -5.99 1.08
CA ALA A 91 28.36 -7.14 1.14
C ALA A 91 28.73 -8.23 0.11
N ALA A 92 29.14 -7.83 -1.09
CA ALA A 92 29.61 -8.75 -2.12
C ALA A 92 30.90 -9.49 -1.69
N HIS A 93 31.85 -8.80 -1.06
CA HIS A 93 33.10 -9.40 -0.58
C HIS A 93 32.93 -10.43 0.55
N GLU A 94 31.82 -10.38 1.30
CA GLU A 94 31.53 -11.39 2.32
C GLU A 94 31.05 -12.72 1.73
N THR A 95 30.87 -12.80 0.41
CA THR A 95 30.50 -14.05 -0.28
C THR A 95 31.73 -14.71 -0.90
N SER A 96 31.69 -16.03 -1.04
CA SER A 96 32.70 -16.78 -1.80
C SER A 96 32.50 -16.74 -3.32
N ARG A 97 31.53 -15.96 -3.81
CA ARG A 97 31.17 -15.84 -5.22
C ARG A 97 31.47 -14.44 -5.74
N GLN A 98 31.68 -14.34 -7.04
CA GLN A 98 31.70 -13.04 -7.71
C GLN A 98 30.27 -12.51 -7.79
N VAL A 99 30.04 -11.33 -7.21
CA VAL A 99 28.79 -10.55 -7.32
C VAL A 99 29.16 -9.19 -7.88
N LEU A 100 28.49 -8.79 -8.96
CA LEU A 100 28.69 -7.50 -9.62
C LEU A 100 27.90 -6.40 -8.91
N ILE A 101 28.41 -5.18 -8.93
CA ILE A 101 27.77 -4.01 -8.34
C ILE A 101 27.24 -3.11 -9.47
N ALA A 102 25.93 -2.98 -9.55
CA ALA A 102 25.26 -2.05 -10.47
C ALA A 102 25.03 -0.71 -9.78
N GLY A 103 25.64 0.34 -10.29
CA GLY A 103 25.37 1.72 -9.86
C GLY A 103 23.95 2.14 -10.32
N SER A 104 23.00 2.25 -9.39
CA SER A 104 21.62 2.56 -9.69
C SER A 104 21.39 4.07 -9.86
N LEU A 105 20.75 4.45 -10.97
CA LEU A 105 20.25 5.80 -11.28
C LEU A 105 18.77 5.72 -11.67
N GLY A 106 17.94 6.49 -10.95
CA GLY A 106 16.52 6.68 -11.28
C GLY A 106 16.25 8.03 -11.95
N PRO A 107 15.00 8.28 -12.37
CA PRO A 107 14.58 9.55 -12.98
C PRO A 107 14.74 10.72 -11.99
N LEU A 108 14.97 11.92 -12.52
CA LEU A 108 15.24 13.13 -11.73
C LEU A 108 14.02 13.64 -10.94
N GLY A 109 12.82 13.12 -11.21
CA GLY A 109 11.59 13.55 -10.56
C GLY A 109 11.10 14.93 -11.04
N LYS A 110 11.59 15.39 -12.18
CA LYS A 110 11.19 16.62 -12.88
C LYS A 110 10.93 16.30 -14.35
N ARG A 111 9.81 16.78 -14.89
CA ARG A 111 9.52 16.61 -16.32
C ARG A 111 10.43 17.46 -17.17
N LEU A 112 10.89 16.88 -18.30
CA LEU A 112 11.68 17.56 -19.30
C LEU A 112 10.81 18.52 -20.14
N GLU A 113 11.44 19.57 -20.69
CA GLU A 113 10.83 20.43 -21.71
C GLU A 113 10.44 19.61 -22.96
N PRO A 114 9.31 19.96 -23.64
CA PRO A 114 8.41 21.10 -23.37
C PRO A 114 7.32 20.83 -22.33
N LEU A 115 7.17 19.61 -21.82
CA LEU A 115 6.10 19.22 -20.87
C LEU A 115 6.39 19.64 -19.43
N GLY A 116 7.62 19.96 -19.10
CA GLY A 116 8.07 20.43 -17.79
C GLY A 116 9.04 21.60 -17.91
N SER A 117 9.70 21.91 -16.78
CA SER A 117 10.61 23.07 -16.68
C SER A 117 12.10 22.71 -16.76
N LEU A 118 12.44 21.43 -16.89
CA LEU A 118 13.82 20.97 -16.89
C LEU A 118 14.34 20.80 -18.34
N SER A 119 15.35 21.59 -18.72
CA SER A 119 15.97 21.42 -20.05
C SER A 119 16.78 20.12 -20.13
N THR A 120 16.84 19.52 -21.32
CA THR A 120 17.61 18.31 -21.60
C THR A 120 19.08 18.46 -21.18
N ALA A 121 19.69 19.64 -21.43
CA ALA A 121 21.07 19.90 -21.03
C ALA A 121 21.29 19.86 -19.51
N LYS A 122 20.35 20.41 -18.71
CA LYS A 122 20.42 20.34 -17.25
C LYS A 122 20.18 18.93 -16.73
N ALA A 123 19.29 18.16 -17.36
CA ALA A 123 19.07 16.77 -17.04
C ALA A 123 20.32 15.93 -17.33
N ALA A 124 20.92 16.08 -18.51
CA ALA A 124 22.17 15.41 -18.88
C ALA A 124 23.31 15.71 -17.90
N ALA A 125 23.46 16.97 -17.47
CA ALA A 125 24.47 17.36 -16.49
C ALA A 125 24.26 16.65 -15.12
N ALA A 126 23.00 16.52 -14.68
CA ALA A 126 22.68 15.83 -13.42
C ALA A 126 22.95 14.32 -13.47
N PHE A 127 22.60 13.66 -14.58
CA PHE A 127 22.91 12.25 -14.78
C PHE A 127 24.42 12.00 -14.86
N LYS A 128 25.12 12.88 -15.59
CA LYS A 128 26.58 12.83 -15.69
C LYS A 128 27.27 13.01 -14.31
N GLU A 129 26.79 13.95 -13.51
CA GLU A 129 27.29 14.18 -12.15
C GLU A 129 27.14 12.91 -11.29
N GLN A 130 25.95 12.34 -11.16
CA GLN A 130 25.71 11.15 -10.37
C GLN A 130 26.51 9.95 -10.88
N ALA A 131 26.47 9.68 -12.18
CA ALA A 131 27.22 8.58 -12.79
C ALA A 131 28.73 8.70 -12.58
N SER A 132 29.28 9.93 -12.61
CA SER A 132 30.71 10.15 -12.40
C SER A 132 31.17 9.68 -11.00
N TYR A 133 30.32 9.86 -9.98
CA TYR A 133 30.62 9.35 -8.63
C TYR A 133 30.54 7.83 -8.57
N LEU A 134 29.53 7.19 -9.15
CA LEU A 134 29.40 5.74 -9.19
C LEU A 134 30.61 5.08 -9.88
N VAL A 135 31.03 5.63 -11.03
CA VAL A 135 32.24 5.17 -11.74
C VAL A 135 33.50 5.41 -10.93
N LYS A 136 33.67 6.60 -10.33
CA LYS A 136 34.82 6.96 -9.49
C LYS A 136 35.02 5.98 -8.33
N TYR A 137 33.93 5.47 -7.78
CA TYR A 137 33.98 4.53 -6.64
C TYR A 137 33.85 3.05 -7.07
N ASN A 138 34.09 2.76 -8.36
CA ASN A 138 34.25 1.44 -8.94
C ASN A 138 32.99 0.56 -8.88
N CYS A 139 31.81 1.04 -9.32
CA CYS A 139 30.74 0.13 -9.72
C CYS A 139 31.17 -0.68 -10.95
N ASP A 140 30.58 -1.87 -11.17
CA ASP A 140 30.96 -2.77 -12.27
C ASP A 140 30.13 -2.50 -13.54
N LEU A 141 28.94 -1.93 -13.39
CA LEU A 141 28.03 -1.51 -14.44
C LEU A 141 27.11 -0.40 -13.92
N ILE A 142 26.43 0.28 -14.84
CA ILE A 142 25.40 1.28 -14.52
C ILE A 142 24.02 0.73 -14.88
N ILE A 143 23.02 0.96 -14.01
CA ILE A 143 21.62 0.69 -14.32
C ILE A 143 20.80 1.98 -14.25
N CYS A 144 20.15 2.33 -15.37
CA CYS A 144 19.13 3.37 -15.46
C CYS A 144 17.77 2.68 -15.28
N GLU A 145 17.16 2.76 -14.10
CA GLU A 145 15.97 2.00 -13.74
C GLU A 145 14.74 2.87 -13.50
N THR A 146 13.55 2.28 -13.74
CA THR A 146 12.24 2.87 -13.39
C THR A 146 11.95 4.21 -14.09
N PHE A 147 12.46 4.38 -15.31
CA PHE A 147 12.14 5.54 -16.14
C PHE A 147 10.74 5.38 -16.75
N SER A 148 9.89 6.39 -16.62
CA SER A 148 8.55 6.44 -17.22
C SER A 148 8.52 7.32 -18.48
N ASP A 149 9.54 8.11 -18.72
CA ASP A 149 9.72 8.99 -19.87
C ASP A 149 10.91 8.52 -20.71
N LEU A 150 10.63 8.11 -21.94
CA LEU A 150 11.63 7.59 -22.87
C LEU A 150 12.70 8.63 -23.24
N LYS A 151 12.31 9.92 -23.37
CA LYS A 151 13.25 11.01 -23.65
C LYS A 151 14.20 11.26 -22.47
N GLU A 152 13.71 11.11 -21.24
CA GLU A 152 14.57 11.23 -20.05
C GLU A 152 15.58 10.07 -19.99
N LEU A 153 15.16 8.84 -20.31
CA LEU A 153 16.05 7.67 -20.40
C LEU A 153 17.10 7.84 -21.50
N GLU A 154 16.71 8.27 -22.70
CA GLU A 154 17.63 8.58 -23.81
C GLU A 154 18.70 9.60 -23.37
N THR A 155 18.25 10.66 -22.66
CA THR A 155 19.15 11.70 -22.16
C THR A 155 20.12 11.15 -21.09
N ALA A 156 19.65 10.28 -20.22
CA ALA A 156 20.50 9.65 -19.19
C ALA A 156 21.57 8.75 -19.81
N VAL A 157 21.16 7.84 -20.71
CA VAL A 157 22.10 6.90 -21.37
C VAL A 157 23.16 7.66 -22.17
N ALA A 158 22.77 8.65 -22.96
CA ALA A 158 23.70 9.46 -23.74
C ALA A 158 24.71 10.21 -22.84
N ALA A 159 24.23 10.82 -21.74
CA ALA A 159 25.09 11.55 -20.81
C ALA A 159 26.07 10.64 -20.06
N ILE A 160 25.65 9.42 -19.71
CA ILE A 160 26.49 8.44 -19.02
C ILE A 160 27.55 7.89 -19.98
N ARG A 161 27.20 7.58 -21.20
CA ARG A 161 28.13 7.06 -22.20
C ARG A 161 29.27 8.03 -22.54
N GLU A 162 29.05 9.34 -22.39
CA GLU A 162 30.12 10.33 -22.55
C GLU A 162 31.26 10.24 -21.53
N ILE A 163 31.03 9.54 -20.39
CA ILE A 163 32.01 9.50 -19.28
C ILE A 163 32.51 8.11 -18.95
N THR A 164 31.92 7.03 -19.50
CA THR A 164 32.34 5.67 -19.17
C THR A 164 32.01 4.67 -20.26
N ASP A 165 32.87 3.64 -20.39
CA ASP A 165 32.66 2.45 -21.22
C ASP A 165 32.07 1.27 -20.43
N LEU A 166 31.70 1.47 -19.14
CA LEU A 166 31.06 0.43 -18.34
C LEU A 166 29.74 -0.01 -18.99
N PRO A 167 29.34 -1.28 -18.83
CA PRO A 167 28.04 -1.73 -19.32
C PRO A 167 26.89 -0.90 -18.76
N ILE A 168 25.94 -0.52 -19.63
CA ILE A 168 24.74 0.24 -19.26
C ILE A 168 23.52 -0.64 -19.49
N VAL A 169 22.72 -0.84 -18.42
CA VAL A 169 21.38 -1.44 -18.47
C VAL A 169 20.36 -0.30 -18.47
N ALA A 170 19.53 -0.20 -19.50
CA ALA A 170 18.50 0.83 -19.64
C ALA A 170 17.10 0.21 -19.49
N GLN A 171 16.32 0.64 -18.49
CA GLN A 171 15.02 0.08 -18.20
C GLN A 171 13.92 1.12 -18.15
N LEU A 172 12.80 0.80 -18.80
CA LEU A 172 11.54 1.55 -18.73
C LEU A 172 10.55 0.90 -17.77
N SER A 173 9.65 1.72 -17.24
CA SER A 173 8.43 1.28 -16.56
C SER A 173 7.24 1.46 -17.51
N ILE A 174 6.35 0.47 -17.51
CA ILE A 174 5.12 0.44 -18.31
C ILE A 174 3.88 0.39 -17.43
N ASN A 175 2.72 0.74 -17.99
CA ASN A 175 1.43 0.59 -17.36
C ASN A 175 0.79 -0.79 -17.71
N ASP A 176 -0.41 -1.04 -17.16
CA ASP A 176 -1.17 -2.29 -17.40
C ASP A 176 -1.60 -2.49 -18.86
N ASP A 177 -1.69 -1.43 -19.63
CA ASP A 177 -1.96 -1.45 -21.07
C ASP A 177 -0.73 -1.73 -21.94
N LEU A 178 0.39 -2.10 -21.28
CA LEU A 178 1.71 -2.34 -21.87
C LEU A 178 2.43 -1.10 -22.40
N CYS A 179 1.81 0.07 -22.33
CA CYS A 179 2.37 1.32 -22.84
C CYS A 179 3.18 2.06 -21.77
N THR A 180 4.08 2.95 -22.20
CA THR A 180 4.71 3.93 -21.31
C THR A 180 3.67 4.93 -20.78
N SER A 181 4.01 5.73 -19.78
CA SER A 181 3.13 6.80 -19.28
C SER A 181 2.74 7.84 -20.34
N ALA A 182 3.49 7.93 -21.45
CA ALA A 182 3.19 8.78 -22.60
C ALA A 182 2.35 8.07 -23.68
N GLY A 183 1.94 6.82 -23.46
CA GLY A 183 1.17 6.03 -24.42
C GLY A 183 2.01 5.39 -25.54
N THR A 184 3.33 5.33 -25.40
CA THR A 184 4.20 4.69 -26.40
C THR A 184 4.10 3.17 -26.29
N GLU A 185 3.80 2.50 -27.39
CA GLU A 185 3.62 1.03 -27.45
C GLU A 185 4.96 0.24 -27.42
N PRO A 186 4.93 -1.06 -27.07
CA PRO A 186 6.14 -1.89 -26.94
C PRO A 186 7.04 -1.94 -28.17
N ALA A 187 6.49 -2.03 -29.37
CA ALA A 187 7.28 -2.04 -30.61
C ALA A 187 8.06 -0.73 -30.80
N GLU A 188 7.41 0.40 -30.56
CA GLU A 188 8.02 1.73 -30.72
C GLU A 188 9.08 2.00 -29.65
N PHE A 189 8.74 1.83 -28.35
CA PHE A 189 9.73 2.10 -27.31
C PHE A 189 10.92 1.15 -27.38
N THR A 190 10.72 -0.12 -27.77
CA THR A 190 11.82 -1.08 -27.95
C THR A 190 12.75 -0.65 -29.09
N GLY A 191 12.20 -0.24 -30.22
CA GLY A 191 13.00 0.27 -31.33
C GLY A 191 13.85 1.49 -30.95
N ARG A 192 13.28 2.42 -30.19
CA ARG A 192 14.02 3.58 -29.66
C ARG A 192 15.08 3.17 -28.64
N MET A 193 14.78 2.26 -27.72
CA MET A 193 15.76 1.74 -26.75
C MET A 193 16.88 0.95 -27.45
N ASN A 194 16.57 0.22 -28.52
CA ASN A 194 17.55 -0.50 -29.32
C ASN A 194 18.55 0.46 -30.00
N ALA A 195 18.11 1.67 -30.33
CA ALA A 195 18.96 2.73 -30.91
C ALA A 195 19.83 3.48 -29.87
N MET A 196 19.58 3.34 -28.58
CA MET A 196 20.42 3.94 -27.53
C MET A 196 21.79 3.24 -27.45
N ASP A 197 22.80 3.95 -26.97
CA ASP A 197 24.10 3.37 -26.65
C ASP A 197 24.10 2.68 -25.25
N ALA A 198 23.13 1.79 -25.06
CA ALA A 198 23.00 0.92 -23.91
C ALA A 198 23.33 -0.53 -24.32
N ASP A 199 23.95 -1.29 -23.44
CA ASP A 199 24.37 -2.68 -23.70
C ASP A 199 23.23 -3.68 -23.48
N VAL A 200 22.32 -3.36 -22.56
CA VAL A 200 21.13 -4.15 -22.21
C VAL A 200 19.94 -3.20 -22.14
N ILE A 201 18.81 -3.62 -22.67
CA ILE A 201 17.56 -2.88 -22.54
C ILE A 201 16.52 -3.72 -21.81
N GLY A 202 15.49 -3.11 -21.21
CA GLY A 202 14.52 -3.90 -20.49
C GLY A 202 13.42 -3.11 -19.81
N LEU A 203 12.72 -3.82 -18.94
CA LEU A 203 11.60 -3.30 -18.16
C LEU A 203 11.79 -3.58 -16.68
N ASN A 204 11.41 -2.63 -15.83
CA ASN A 204 11.34 -2.87 -14.40
C ASN A 204 10.18 -2.09 -13.75
N CYS A 205 9.81 -2.54 -12.55
CA CYS A 205 8.80 -1.91 -11.70
C CYS A 205 7.39 -1.78 -12.35
N SER A 206 6.51 -1.02 -11.72
CA SER A 206 5.12 -0.65 -12.09
C SER A 206 4.15 -1.82 -12.23
N VAL A 207 4.49 -2.88 -12.94
CA VAL A 207 3.62 -4.03 -13.23
C VAL A 207 4.14 -5.34 -12.63
N GLY A 208 3.25 -6.32 -12.51
CA GLY A 208 3.59 -7.67 -12.07
C GLY A 208 4.15 -8.55 -13.19
N PRO A 209 4.55 -9.81 -12.85
CA PRO A 209 5.21 -10.69 -13.80
C PRO A 209 4.40 -11.02 -15.04
N GLN A 210 3.07 -11.17 -14.93
CA GLN A 210 2.22 -11.50 -16.06
C GLN A 210 2.24 -10.40 -17.13
N THR A 211 1.94 -9.17 -16.74
CA THR A 211 1.93 -8.01 -17.66
C THR A 211 3.31 -7.78 -18.28
N MET A 212 4.38 -8.01 -17.50
CA MET A 212 5.74 -7.86 -17.99
C MET A 212 6.11 -8.95 -19.02
N LEU A 213 5.58 -10.17 -18.89
CA LEU A 213 5.74 -11.23 -19.89
C LEU A 213 5.05 -10.85 -21.22
N GLU A 214 3.82 -10.35 -21.14
CA GLU A 214 3.07 -9.89 -22.33
C GLU A 214 3.80 -8.76 -23.07
N ALA A 215 4.44 -7.86 -22.33
CA ALA A 215 5.28 -6.81 -22.92
C ALA A 215 6.55 -7.39 -23.54
N LEU A 216 7.25 -8.32 -22.87
CA LEU A 216 8.44 -8.98 -23.38
C LEU A 216 8.17 -9.68 -24.72
N GLU A 217 7.07 -10.40 -24.86
CA GLU A 217 6.66 -11.07 -26.11
C GLU A 217 6.55 -10.09 -27.28
N LYS A 218 6.13 -8.84 -26.99
CA LYS A 218 6.06 -7.77 -27.99
C LYS A 218 7.39 -7.06 -28.22
N MET A 219 8.32 -7.11 -27.27
CA MET A 219 9.66 -6.49 -27.41
C MET A 219 10.63 -7.32 -28.24
N VAL A 220 10.63 -8.64 -28.01
CA VAL A 220 11.60 -9.58 -28.61
C VAL A 220 11.74 -9.42 -30.12
N PRO A 221 10.66 -9.23 -30.95
CA PRO A 221 10.80 -9.06 -32.39
C PRO A 221 11.48 -7.76 -32.83
N HIS A 222 11.72 -6.80 -31.92
CA HIS A 222 12.17 -5.45 -32.23
C HIS A 222 13.56 -5.11 -31.70
N THR A 223 14.33 -6.10 -31.19
CA THR A 223 15.68 -5.88 -30.68
C THR A 223 16.55 -7.12 -30.76
N ASP A 224 17.84 -6.92 -31.03
CA ASP A 224 18.88 -7.95 -30.91
C ASP A 224 19.70 -7.78 -29.62
N LYS A 225 19.42 -6.73 -28.82
CA LYS A 225 20.10 -6.51 -27.54
C LYS A 225 19.61 -7.49 -26.48
N PRO A 226 20.47 -7.87 -25.52
CA PRO A 226 20.05 -8.63 -24.34
C PRO A 226 18.92 -7.90 -23.59
N LEU A 227 17.91 -8.67 -23.12
CA LEU A 227 16.74 -8.14 -22.42
C LEU A 227 16.82 -8.41 -20.93
N SER A 228 16.51 -7.39 -20.11
CA SER A 228 16.45 -7.45 -18.65
C SER A 228 15.03 -7.22 -18.12
N LEU A 229 14.53 -8.09 -17.24
CA LEU A 229 13.17 -8.02 -16.68
C LEU A 229 13.20 -8.08 -15.15
N GLN A 230 12.68 -7.03 -14.49
CA GLN A 230 12.61 -6.93 -13.03
C GLN A 230 11.19 -6.49 -12.58
N PRO A 231 10.21 -7.41 -12.59
CA PRO A 231 8.83 -7.10 -12.21
C PRO A 231 8.69 -6.83 -10.71
N ASN A 232 7.62 -6.17 -10.35
CA ASN A 232 7.15 -6.12 -8.97
C ASN A 232 6.67 -7.50 -8.51
N ALA A 233 6.66 -7.74 -7.21
CA ALA A 233 6.01 -8.92 -6.61
C ALA A 233 4.47 -8.85 -6.74
N GLY A 234 3.98 -8.77 -7.98
CA GLY A 234 2.59 -8.50 -8.32
C GLY A 234 2.25 -7.02 -8.36
N LYS A 235 0.97 -6.68 -8.61
CA LYS A 235 0.52 -5.29 -8.57
C LYS A 235 0.56 -4.77 -7.14
N PRO A 236 1.09 -3.55 -6.91
CA PRO A 236 0.98 -2.94 -5.61
C PRO A 236 -0.50 -2.71 -5.30
N LYS A 237 -1.00 -3.31 -4.23
CA LYS A 237 -2.28 -2.95 -3.65
C LYS A 237 -2.00 -1.88 -2.58
N ALA A 238 -2.63 -0.73 -2.72
CA ALA A 238 -2.57 0.30 -1.70
C ALA A 238 -3.43 -0.16 -0.52
N VAL A 239 -2.78 -0.36 0.62
CA VAL A 239 -3.42 -0.73 1.88
C VAL A 239 -3.09 0.37 2.87
N GLU A 240 -4.06 1.23 3.18
CA GLU A 240 -3.90 2.37 4.12
C GLU A 240 -2.66 3.24 3.84
N GLY A 241 -2.48 3.64 2.58
CA GLY A 241 -1.33 4.44 2.15
C GLY A 241 -0.02 3.65 1.99
N ARG A 242 -0.01 2.34 2.25
CA ARG A 242 1.14 1.46 2.04
C ARG A 242 0.99 0.64 0.77
N LYS A 243 2.01 0.60 -0.05
CA LYS A 243 2.07 -0.29 -1.23
C LYS A 243 2.45 -1.69 -0.77
N MET A 244 1.54 -2.66 -0.89
CA MET A 244 1.79 -4.07 -0.61
C MET A 244 1.82 -4.89 -1.89
N PHE A 245 2.71 -5.88 -1.90
CA PHE A 245 2.91 -6.79 -3.03
C PHE A 245 2.62 -8.22 -2.56
N LEU A 246 1.82 -8.97 -3.33
CA LEU A 246 1.22 -10.25 -2.91
C LEU A 246 1.67 -11.46 -3.75
N CYS A 247 2.71 -11.32 -4.55
CA CYS A 247 3.28 -12.42 -5.32
C CYS A 247 4.08 -13.35 -4.39
N SER A 248 3.95 -14.68 -4.56
CA SER A 248 4.81 -15.61 -3.83
C SER A 248 6.15 -15.81 -4.53
N PRO A 249 7.21 -16.24 -3.80
CA PRO A 249 8.50 -16.57 -4.39
C PRO A 249 8.41 -17.59 -5.54
N GLU A 250 7.56 -18.61 -5.40
CA GLU A 250 7.38 -19.66 -6.41
C GLU A 250 6.72 -19.12 -7.68
N TYR A 251 5.74 -18.21 -7.52
CA TYR A 251 5.07 -17.57 -8.66
C TYR A 251 6.06 -16.72 -9.45
N LEU A 252 6.89 -15.90 -8.77
CA LEU A 252 7.93 -15.11 -9.44
C LEU A 252 8.96 -16.00 -10.15
N ALA A 253 9.38 -17.08 -9.50
CA ALA A 253 10.33 -18.04 -10.07
C ALA A 253 9.79 -18.72 -11.34
N GLU A 254 8.49 -19.05 -11.37
CA GLU A 254 7.86 -19.62 -12.55
C GLU A 254 7.82 -18.63 -13.71
N TYR A 255 7.53 -17.35 -13.43
CA TYR A 255 7.60 -16.30 -14.47
C TYR A 255 9.03 -16.01 -14.92
N ALA A 256 10.03 -16.07 -14.03
CA ALA A 256 11.42 -15.94 -14.41
C ALA A 256 11.83 -17.01 -15.44
N LYS A 257 11.36 -18.25 -15.30
CA LYS A 257 11.54 -19.29 -16.33
C LYS A 257 10.92 -18.90 -17.67
N ARG A 258 9.68 -18.39 -17.64
CA ARG A 258 8.98 -17.96 -18.85
C ARG A 258 9.70 -16.79 -19.52
N PHE A 259 10.16 -15.79 -18.76
CA PHE A 259 10.97 -14.70 -19.29
C PHE A 259 12.19 -15.20 -20.04
N ILE A 260 12.95 -16.15 -19.44
CA ILE A 260 14.15 -16.73 -20.08
C ILE A 260 13.77 -17.50 -21.34
N GLN A 261 12.70 -18.30 -21.31
CA GLN A 261 12.21 -19.06 -22.47
C GLN A 261 11.74 -18.16 -23.61
N THR A 262 11.25 -16.95 -23.29
CA THR A 262 10.81 -15.93 -24.26
C THR A 262 11.99 -15.10 -24.81
N GLY A 263 13.16 -15.10 -24.15
CA GLY A 263 14.36 -14.43 -24.65
C GLY A 263 15.04 -13.46 -23.69
N ALA A 264 14.62 -13.41 -22.42
CA ALA A 264 15.33 -12.60 -21.43
C ALA A 264 16.71 -13.18 -21.10
N SER A 265 17.71 -12.33 -21.07
CA SER A 265 19.09 -12.66 -20.68
C SER A 265 19.35 -12.38 -19.20
N ILE A 266 18.60 -11.44 -18.61
CA ILE A 266 18.71 -11.06 -17.22
C ILE A 266 17.32 -11.04 -16.60
N VAL A 267 17.19 -11.60 -15.40
CA VAL A 267 15.95 -11.57 -14.61
C VAL A 267 16.24 -11.09 -13.20
N GLY A 268 15.28 -10.47 -12.55
CA GLY A 268 15.42 -10.01 -11.19
C GLY A 268 14.07 -9.67 -10.59
N GLY A 269 14.06 -8.80 -9.57
CA GLY A 269 12.85 -8.32 -8.94
C GLY A 269 12.91 -6.82 -8.70
N CYS A 270 11.75 -6.18 -8.57
CA CYS A 270 11.60 -4.80 -8.16
C CYS A 270 10.69 -4.73 -6.94
N CYS A 271 9.88 -3.69 -6.79
CA CYS A 271 9.11 -3.43 -5.58
C CYS A 271 8.36 -4.67 -5.04
N GLY A 272 8.47 -4.88 -3.73
CA GLY A 272 7.84 -5.97 -2.99
C GLY A 272 8.56 -7.31 -3.07
N THR A 273 9.57 -7.49 -3.92
CA THR A 273 10.38 -8.71 -3.91
C THR A 273 11.33 -8.72 -2.71
N THR A 274 11.63 -9.90 -2.21
CA THR A 274 12.46 -10.13 -1.02
C THR A 274 13.60 -11.09 -1.35
N PRO A 275 14.60 -11.26 -0.46
CA PRO A 275 15.62 -12.29 -0.64
C PRO A 275 15.08 -13.70 -0.90
N ASP A 276 13.93 -14.06 -0.31
CA ASP A 276 13.29 -15.37 -0.56
C ASP A 276 12.79 -15.48 -2.01
N HIS A 277 12.22 -14.41 -2.57
CA HIS A 277 11.85 -14.38 -3.99
C HIS A 277 13.07 -14.58 -4.87
N MET A 278 14.17 -13.89 -4.56
CA MET A 278 15.38 -14.02 -5.37
C MET A 278 16.04 -15.39 -5.22
N ALA A 279 16.01 -15.99 -4.05
CA ALA A 279 16.48 -17.38 -3.85
C ALA A 279 15.71 -18.37 -4.71
N ALA A 280 14.38 -18.21 -4.81
CA ALA A 280 13.53 -19.04 -5.68
C ALA A 280 13.85 -18.81 -7.17
N VAL A 281 14.03 -17.54 -7.59
CA VAL A 281 14.43 -17.20 -8.98
C VAL A 281 15.80 -17.77 -9.30
N VAL A 282 16.81 -17.61 -8.44
CA VAL A 282 18.15 -18.19 -8.61
C VAL A 282 18.09 -19.70 -8.76
N SER A 283 17.29 -20.39 -7.96
CA SER A 283 17.10 -21.84 -8.04
C SER A 283 16.48 -22.24 -9.38
N ALA A 284 15.50 -21.50 -9.86
CA ALA A 284 14.85 -21.73 -11.15
C ALA A 284 15.82 -21.53 -12.33
N VAL A 285 16.63 -20.45 -12.29
CA VAL A 285 17.66 -20.16 -13.33
C VAL A 285 18.73 -21.24 -13.36
N LYS A 286 19.23 -21.68 -12.19
CA LYS A 286 20.20 -22.79 -12.09
C LYS A 286 19.67 -24.08 -12.69
N ALA A 287 18.38 -24.41 -12.47
CA ALA A 287 17.75 -25.60 -13.02
C ALA A 287 17.63 -25.54 -14.56
N LEU A 288 17.43 -24.33 -15.14
CA LEU A 288 17.42 -24.14 -16.60
C LEU A 288 18.80 -24.25 -17.23
N ASN A 289 19.84 -23.79 -16.54
CA ASN A 289 21.23 -23.81 -17.00
C ASN A 289 21.92 -25.16 -16.79
N ALA A 290 21.29 -26.14 -16.09
CA ALA A 290 21.85 -27.47 -15.88
C ALA A 290 21.86 -28.28 -17.18
N PRO A 291 22.94 -29.09 -17.46
CA PRO A 291 23.00 -29.95 -18.62
C PRO A 291 21.80 -30.92 -18.67
N ALA A 292 21.32 -31.26 -19.89
CA ALA A 292 20.13 -32.10 -20.11
C ALA A 292 20.12 -33.43 -19.34
N ALA A 293 21.30 -34.02 -19.08
CA ALA A 293 21.45 -35.22 -18.28
C ALA A 293 21.10 -35.09 -16.80
N ALA A 294 21.16 -33.85 -16.24
CA ALA A 294 20.78 -33.56 -14.85
C ALA A 294 19.28 -33.28 -14.70
N ARG A 295 18.58 -32.94 -15.79
CA ARG A 295 17.13 -32.63 -15.80
C ARG A 295 16.27 -33.89 -15.54
N ILE A 296 16.74 -35.08 -15.87
CA ILE A 296 15.98 -36.34 -15.77
C ILE A 296 15.87 -36.84 -14.31
N LYS A 297 16.79 -36.48 -13.43
CA LYS A 297 16.76 -36.92 -12.01
C LYS A 297 15.79 -36.17 -11.11
N ASN A 298 15.33 -34.98 -11.50
CA ASN A 298 14.41 -34.16 -10.71
C ASN A 298 12.94 -34.22 -11.16
N SER A 299 12.61 -34.99 -12.19
CA SER A 299 11.25 -35.09 -12.74
C SER A 299 10.39 -36.23 -12.16
N SER A 300 10.88 -36.97 -11.15
CA SER A 300 10.16 -38.13 -10.58
C SER A 300 9.25 -37.83 -9.39
N GLN A 301 9.02 -36.55 -9.07
CA GLN A 301 8.01 -36.16 -8.08
C GLN A 301 7.24 -34.92 -8.56
N ALA A 302 6.43 -35.05 -9.59
CA ALA A 302 5.40 -34.10 -9.94
C ALA A 302 4.03 -34.76 -9.82
N PRO A 303 3.08 -34.17 -9.10
CA PRO A 303 1.69 -34.64 -9.12
C PRO A 303 1.09 -34.37 -10.51
N ALA A 304 0.23 -35.27 -10.94
CA ALA A 304 -0.40 -35.29 -12.25
C ALA A 304 -0.96 -33.95 -12.70
N GLN A 305 -0.53 -33.47 -13.86
CA GLN A 305 -1.08 -32.33 -14.56
C GLN A 305 -2.52 -32.64 -15.01
N ASN A 306 -3.50 -32.01 -14.35
CA ASN A 306 -4.81 -31.83 -14.96
C ASN A 306 -4.68 -30.76 -16.05
N LYS A 307 -4.73 -31.21 -17.31
CA LYS A 307 -4.88 -30.35 -18.48
C LYS A 307 -6.24 -29.65 -18.40
N LEU A 308 -6.28 -28.46 -17.83
CA LEU A 308 -7.36 -27.50 -18.08
C LEU A 308 -7.10 -26.88 -19.47
N LYS A 309 -7.90 -27.33 -20.44
CA LYS A 309 -8.01 -26.65 -21.72
C LYS A 309 -8.44 -25.20 -21.45
N SER A 310 -7.61 -24.25 -21.86
CA SER A 310 -7.99 -22.86 -21.96
C SER A 310 -8.96 -22.70 -23.12
N GLU A 311 -10.24 -22.80 -22.85
CA GLU A 311 -11.24 -22.21 -23.73
C GLU A 311 -11.33 -20.72 -23.40
N SER A 312 -10.72 -19.91 -24.25
CA SER A 312 -10.96 -18.48 -24.32
C SER A 312 -12.39 -18.24 -24.80
N SER A 313 -13.36 -18.29 -23.90
CA SER A 313 -14.65 -17.72 -24.16
C SER A 313 -14.59 -16.22 -23.90
N VAL A 314 -14.37 -15.46 -24.97
CA VAL A 314 -14.75 -14.06 -25.04
C VAL A 314 -16.23 -13.98 -24.69
N ASN A 315 -16.53 -13.66 -23.43
CA ASN A 315 -17.89 -13.32 -23.04
C ASN A 315 -18.27 -12.01 -23.74
N LYS A 316 -18.97 -12.15 -24.86
CA LYS A 316 -19.80 -11.07 -25.38
C LYS A 316 -20.63 -10.54 -24.21
N GLN A 317 -20.45 -9.27 -23.90
CA GLN A 317 -21.39 -8.50 -23.09
C GLN A 317 -22.78 -8.73 -23.64
N ALA A 318 -23.54 -9.59 -22.99
CA ALA A 318 -24.97 -9.57 -23.16
C ALA A 318 -25.47 -8.27 -22.55
N SER A 319 -25.85 -7.34 -23.39
CA SER A 319 -26.66 -6.19 -23.04
C SER A 319 -27.98 -6.70 -22.45
N LEU A 320 -28.02 -6.83 -21.13
CA LEU A 320 -29.25 -6.95 -20.38
C LEU A 320 -29.77 -5.52 -20.15
N ASP A 321 -30.56 -5.04 -21.09
CA ASP A 321 -31.56 -4.00 -20.85
C ASP A 321 -32.61 -4.55 -19.86
N THR A 322 -32.23 -4.48 -18.57
CA THR A 322 -33.20 -4.53 -17.47
C THR A 322 -32.91 -3.31 -16.61
N ALA A 323 -33.93 -2.47 -16.40
CA ALA A 323 -33.87 -1.35 -15.47
C ALA A 323 -33.14 -1.79 -14.20
N ALA A 324 -32.17 -0.97 -13.75
CA ALA A 324 -31.40 -1.26 -12.53
C ALA A 324 -32.38 -1.57 -11.39
N PRO A 325 -32.22 -2.69 -10.66
CA PRO A 325 -33.13 -3.02 -9.58
C PRO A 325 -33.20 -1.86 -8.60
N GLU A 326 -34.38 -1.44 -8.25
CA GLU A 326 -34.66 -0.32 -7.35
C GLU A 326 -34.04 -0.63 -5.98
N GLU A 327 -33.03 0.15 -5.58
CA GLU A 327 -32.35 -0.05 -4.30
C GLU A 327 -33.22 0.46 -3.14
N THR A 328 -33.04 -0.12 -1.96
CA THR A 328 -33.66 0.37 -0.72
C THR A 328 -33.12 1.77 -0.42
N PRO A 329 -33.96 2.81 -0.26
CA PRO A 329 -33.53 4.15 0.09
C PRO A 329 -32.75 4.17 1.41
N LEU A 330 -31.77 5.07 1.54
CA LEU A 330 -30.95 5.20 2.75
C LEU A 330 -31.80 5.36 4.03
N THR A 331 -32.92 6.08 3.91
CA THR A 331 -33.90 6.29 5.00
C THR A 331 -34.52 5.03 5.57
N GLU A 332 -34.52 3.93 4.79
CA GLU A 332 -35.18 2.67 5.12
C GLU A 332 -34.19 1.55 5.47
N LYS A 333 -32.87 1.80 5.30
CA LYS A 333 -31.83 0.78 5.54
C LYS A 333 -31.61 0.52 7.02
N SER A 334 -31.59 1.58 7.87
CA SER A 334 -31.35 1.49 9.31
C SER A 334 -31.69 2.82 10.00
N SER A 335 -31.66 2.85 11.35
CA SER A 335 -31.80 4.10 12.10
C SER A 335 -30.66 5.07 11.83
N LEU A 336 -29.43 4.57 11.67
CA LEU A 336 -28.27 5.38 11.25
C LEU A 336 -28.50 5.97 9.86
N GLY A 337 -28.90 5.16 8.88
CA GLY A 337 -29.17 5.61 7.51
C GLY A 337 -30.24 6.70 7.47
N LYS A 338 -31.31 6.53 8.26
CA LYS A 338 -32.36 7.55 8.41
C LYS A 338 -31.80 8.84 9.03
N ALA A 339 -31.01 8.75 10.09
CA ALA A 339 -30.43 9.92 10.77
C ALA A 339 -29.46 10.68 9.87
N LEU A 340 -28.59 9.97 9.12
CA LEU A 340 -27.67 10.57 8.15
C LEU A 340 -28.42 11.32 7.03
N SER A 341 -29.47 10.70 6.47
CA SER A 341 -30.26 11.31 5.40
C SER A 341 -31.01 12.58 5.85
N GLN A 342 -31.34 12.68 7.15
CA GLN A 342 -31.98 13.83 7.75
C GLN A 342 -31.01 14.93 8.21
N GLY A 343 -29.72 14.74 7.99
CA GLY A 343 -28.70 15.70 8.47
C GLY A 343 -28.53 15.72 9.99
N LYS A 344 -28.97 14.69 10.71
CA LYS A 344 -28.79 14.60 12.17
C LYS A 344 -27.30 14.44 12.50
N PHE A 345 -26.84 15.17 13.53
CA PHE A 345 -25.49 14.99 14.05
C PHE A 345 -25.37 13.64 14.76
N ILE A 346 -24.37 12.85 14.40
CA ILE A 346 -24.18 11.47 14.87
C ILE A 346 -23.03 11.41 15.89
N VAL A 347 -23.31 10.84 17.04
CA VAL A 347 -22.28 10.54 18.05
C VAL A 347 -22.05 9.02 18.07
N SER A 348 -20.82 8.64 17.74
CA SER A 348 -20.39 7.25 17.68
C SER A 348 -19.24 6.98 18.66
N VAL A 349 -19.19 5.77 19.25
CA VAL A 349 -18.12 5.35 20.14
C VAL A 349 -17.55 4.01 19.68
N GLU A 350 -16.22 3.89 19.64
CA GLU A 350 -15.54 2.66 19.24
C GLU A 350 -15.50 1.63 20.38
N ILE A 351 -15.97 0.42 20.13
CA ILE A 351 -15.95 -0.72 21.06
C ILE A 351 -15.07 -1.82 20.51
N ILE A 352 -13.84 -1.87 20.97
CA ILE A 352 -12.87 -2.90 20.54
C ILE A 352 -13.32 -4.28 21.02
N PRO A 353 -13.41 -5.31 20.12
CA PRO A 353 -13.74 -6.66 20.50
C PRO A 353 -12.80 -7.24 21.58
N PRO A 354 -13.31 -8.05 22.51
CA PRO A 354 -12.48 -8.65 23.56
C PRO A 354 -11.48 -9.67 22.98
N LYS A 355 -10.36 -9.89 23.67
CA LYS A 355 -9.40 -10.96 23.32
C LYS A 355 -9.94 -12.36 23.63
N GLY A 356 -10.89 -12.48 24.54
CA GLY A 356 -11.50 -13.74 24.95
C GLY A 356 -12.90 -13.92 24.38
N SER A 357 -13.59 -14.96 24.83
CA SER A 357 -14.93 -15.39 24.37
C SER A 357 -16.10 -14.69 25.04
N THR A 358 -15.90 -13.80 26.01
CA THR A 358 -16.99 -13.11 26.73
C THR A 358 -17.10 -11.64 26.35
N ALA A 359 -18.32 -11.20 26.02
CA ALA A 359 -18.64 -9.82 25.70
C ALA A 359 -19.36 -9.05 26.82
N LYS A 360 -19.55 -9.65 28.00
CA LYS A 360 -20.37 -9.07 29.07
C LYS A 360 -19.99 -7.62 29.45
N SER A 361 -18.69 -7.35 29.60
CA SER A 361 -18.20 -5.99 29.91
C SER A 361 -18.46 -5.00 28.78
N LYS A 362 -18.39 -5.45 27.51
CA LYS A 362 -18.64 -4.62 26.35
C LYS A 362 -20.12 -4.27 26.22
N ILE A 363 -21.01 -5.25 26.43
CA ILE A 363 -22.46 -5.03 26.46
C ILE A 363 -22.84 -4.04 27.55
N LYS A 364 -22.26 -4.17 28.77
CA LYS A 364 -22.46 -3.20 29.83
C LYS A 364 -22.04 -1.79 29.43
N ALA A 365 -20.85 -1.66 28.83
CA ALA A 365 -20.34 -0.38 28.34
C ALA A 365 -21.27 0.25 27.27
N VAL A 366 -21.76 -0.55 26.32
CA VAL A 366 -22.68 -0.08 25.27
C VAL A 366 -24.00 0.43 25.89
N ASN A 367 -24.57 -0.25 26.87
CA ASN A 367 -25.78 0.24 27.57
C ASN A 367 -25.51 1.59 28.26
N MET A 368 -24.37 1.76 28.93
CA MET A 368 -24.01 3.03 29.57
C MET A 368 -23.85 4.16 28.51
N PHE A 369 -23.23 3.89 27.38
CA PHE A 369 -23.11 4.87 26.28
C PHE A 369 -24.47 5.23 25.68
N LYS A 370 -25.35 4.25 25.53
CA LYS A 370 -26.72 4.48 25.06
C LYS A 370 -27.49 5.40 26.03
N ASP A 371 -27.44 5.10 27.32
CA ASP A 371 -28.10 5.91 28.36
C ASP A 371 -27.54 7.33 28.42
N PHE A 372 -26.28 7.50 28.00
CA PHE A 372 -25.63 8.82 27.88
C PHE A 372 -26.02 9.57 26.61
N GLY A 373 -26.64 8.92 25.60
CA GLY A 373 -27.13 9.56 24.38
C GLY A 373 -26.30 9.28 23.13
N VAL A 374 -25.35 8.33 23.17
CA VAL A 374 -24.60 7.88 21.97
C VAL A 374 -25.55 7.20 20.97
N ASP A 375 -25.46 7.54 19.69
CA ASP A 375 -26.35 7.06 18.64
C ASP A 375 -25.99 5.65 18.15
N VAL A 376 -24.70 5.37 17.91
CA VAL A 376 -24.19 4.09 17.38
C VAL A 376 -22.85 3.72 17.99
N VAL A 377 -22.47 2.45 17.88
CA VAL A 377 -21.14 1.98 18.28
C VAL A 377 -20.36 1.39 17.11
N ASN A 378 -19.09 1.72 16.99
CA ASN A 378 -18.19 1.18 15.97
C ASN A 378 -17.48 -0.07 16.49
N ILE A 379 -17.48 -1.15 15.70
CA ILE A 379 -16.87 -2.42 16.06
C ILE A 379 -15.74 -2.73 15.09
N PRO A 380 -14.48 -2.45 15.43
CA PRO A 380 -13.36 -2.65 14.53
C PRO A 380 -13.07 -4.14 14.25
N ASP A 381 -12.67 -4.46 13.00
CA ASP A 381 -12.33 -5.81 12.56
C ASP A 381 -10.85 -6.12 12.81
N SER A 382 -10.57 -6.83 13.90
CA SER A 382 -9.22 -7.27 14.30
C SER A 382 -8.15 -6.18 14.19
N PRO A 383 -8.31 -5.05 14.91
CA PRO A 383 -7.41 -3.92 14.81
C PRO A 383 -5.96 -4.33 15.05
N ARG A 384 -5.01 -3.76 14.29
CA ARG A 384 -3.59 -4.14 14.26
C ARG A 384 -3.36 -5.61 13.91
N ALA A 385 -4.20 -6.21 13.10
CA ALA A 385 -4.13 -7.62 12.74
C ALA A 385 -3.96 -8.58 13.94
N ALA A 386 -4.58 -8.24 15.08
CA ALA A 386 -4.51 -9.03 16.30
C ALA A 386 -5.77 -9.90 16.46
N ALA A 387 -5.59 -11.17 16.82
CA ALA A 387 -6.71 -12.09 17.07
C ALA A 387 -7.58 -11.61 18.24
N ARG A 388 -8.87 -11.47 17.95
CA ARG A 388 -9.93 -11.07 18.91
C ARG A 388 -11.22 -11.79 18.56
N MET A 389 -12.25 -11.67 19.39
CA MET A 389 -13.62 -12.01 18.99
C MET A 389 -13.93 -11.31 17.66
N SER A 390 -14.55 -11.99 16.69
CA SER A 390 -14.86 -11.36 15.41
C SER A 390 -15.79 -10.16 15.58
N CYS A 391 -15.63 -9.14 14.72
CA CYS A 391 -16.49 -7.97 14.71
C CYS A 391 -17.97 -8.36 14.50
N LEU A 392 -18.23 -9.34 13.64
CA LEU A 392 -19.58 -9.89 13.41
C LEU A 392 -20.18 -10.47 14.70
N ALA A 393 -19.44 -11.33 15.40
CA ALA A 393 -19.95 -11.94 16.63
C ALA A 393 -20.27 -10.88 17.71
N LEU A 394 -19.39 -9.89 17.91
CA LEU A 394 -19.65 -8.81 18.87
C LEU A 394 -20.82 -7.93 18.42
N SER A 395 -20.93 -7.59 17.14
CA SER A 395 -22.05 -6.81 16.60
C SER A 395 -23.40 -7.49 16.85
N VAL A 396 -23.49 -8.78 16.59
CA VAL A 396 -24.71 -9.58 16.85
C VAL A 396 -25.02 -9.63 18.36
N LEU A 397 -24.01 -9.83 19.21
CA LEU A 397 -24.21 -9.83 20.66
C LEU A 397 -24.68 -8.46 21.17
N ILE A 398 -24.17 -7.37 20.65
CA ILE A 398 -24.64 -6.01 21.00
C ILE A 398 -26.07 -5.81 20.51
N SER A 399 -26.37 -6.10 19.25
CA SER A 399 -27.70 -5.94 18.66
C SER A 399 -28.77 -6.74 19.44
N ASN A 400 -28.44 -7.97 19.85
CA ASN A 400 -29.39 -8.84 20.57
C ASN A 400 -29.56 -8.52 22.07
N ASN A 401 -28.58 -7.86 22.70
CA ASN A 401 -28.60 -7.59 24.14
C ASN A 401 -28.75 -6.11 24.51
N THR A 402 -28.77 -5.24 23.50
CA THR A 402 -28.97 -3.80 23.65
C THR A 402 -29.89 -3.33 22.49
N SER A 403 -30.41 -2.13 22.55
CA SER A 403 -31.11 -1.54 21.40
C SER A 403 -30.20 -0.57 20.62
N MET A 404 -28.87 -0.71 20.77
CA MET A 404 -27.87 0.07 20.04
C MET A 404 -27.58 -0.58 18.69
N GLU A 405 -27.62 0.20 17.61
CA GLU A 405 -27.15 -0.28 16.29
C GLU A 405 -25.61 -0.28 16.24
N PRO A 406 -24.96 -1.41 15.90
CA PRO A 406 -23.54 -1.42 15.60
C PRO A 406 -23.26 -0.95 14.18
N VAL A 407 -22.13 -0.26 13.99
CA VAL A 407 -21.45 -0.09 12.71
C VAL A 407 -20.32 -1.12 12.67
N MET A 408 -20.52 -2.21 11.96
CA MET A 408 -19.53 -3.28 11.85
C MET A 408 -18.44 -2.87 10.84
N HIS A 409 -17.20 -2.76 11.32
CA HIS A 409 -16.08 -2.63 10.39
C HIS A 409 -15.83 -3.97 9.72
N TYR A 410 -15.53 -3.96 8.45
CA TYR A 410 -15.26 -5.16 7.69
C TYR A 410 -14.06 -4.95 6.78
N CYS A 411 -13.03 -5.80 6.93
CA CYS A 411 -11.78 -5.66 6.21
C CYS A 411 -11.56 -6.77 5.18
N CYS A 412 -10.75 -6.47 4.16
CA CYS A 412 -10.40 -7.38 3.06
C CYS A 412 -9.26 -8.35 3.41
N ARG A 413 -8.62 -8.19 4.59
CA ARG A 413 -7.36 -8.87 4.95
C ARG A 413 -7.47 -10.37 5.11
N ASP A 414 -8.49 -10.85 5.84
CA ASP A 414 -8.49 -12.20 6.39
C ASP A 414 -9.37 -13.18 5.59
N ARG A 415 -10.12 -12.69 4.58
CA ARG A 415 -11.16 -13.45 3.89
C ARG A 415 -11.01 -13.32 2.38
N ASN A 416 -11.23 -14.42 1.66
CA ASN A 416 -11.33 -14.39 0.21
C ASN A 416 -12.72 -13.91 -0.25
N LEU A 417 -12.88 -13.66 -1.55
CA LEU A 417 -14.14 -13.16 -2.15
C LEU A 417 -15.38 -13.99 -1.80
N LEU A 418 -15.23 -15.32 -1.68
CA LEU A 418 -16.34 -16.19 -1.29
C LEU A 418 -16.69 -15.99 0.17
N GLY A 419 -15.69 -16.00 1.07
CA GLY A 419 -15.86 -15.78 2.49
C GLY A 419 -16.46 -14.41 2.79
N MET A 420 -15.99 -13.36 2.10
CA MET A 420 -16.54 -12.00 2.25
C MET A 420 -18.03 -11.94 1.93
N GLN A 421 -18.46 -12.49 0.80
CA GLN A 421 -19.88 -12.49 0.41
C GLN A 421 -20.72 -13.34 1.37
N SER A 422 -20.24 -14.50 1.79
CA SER A 422 -20.94 -15.37 2.75
C SER A 422 -21.11 -14.70 4.11
N ASP A 423 -20.04 -14.06 4.65
CA ASP A 423 -20.10 -13.32 5.90
C ASP A 423 -21.07 -12.15 5.85
N LEU A 424 -21.06 -11.39 4.75
CA LEU A 424 -21.93 -10.22 4.56
C LEU A 424 -23.40 -10.64 4.45
N LEU A 425 -23.71 -11.67 3.68
CA LEU A 425 -25.08 -12.23 3.63
C LEU A 425 -25.53 -12.73 5.00
N GLY A 426 -24.64 -13.42 5.74
CA GLY A 426 -24.88 -13.86 7.12
C GLY A 426 -25.06 -12.71 8.09
N ALA A 427 -24.23 -11.66 8.00
CA ALA A 427 -24.36 -10.45 8.81
C ALA A 427 -25.72 -9.79 8.64
N TYR A 428 -26.16 -9.63 7.38
CA TYR A 428 -27.48 -9.05 7.08
C TYR A 428 -28.62 -9.91 7.65
N ALA A 429 -28.54 -11.22 7.46
CA ALA A 429 -29.54 -12.16 8.02
C ALA A 429 -29.61 -12.14 9.54
N LEU A 430 -28.52 -11.78 10.21
CA LEU A 430 -28.42 -11.63 11.68
C LEU A 430 -28.77 -10.20 12.16
N GLY A 431 -29.29 -9.33 11.29
CA GLY A 431 -29.76 -7.99 11.64
C GLY A 431 -28.67 -6.91 11.71
N ILE A 432 -27.50 -7.14 11.12
CA ILE A 432 -26.48 -6.11 11.00
C ILE A 432 -26.69 -5.34 9.71
N HIS A 433 -26.93 -4.05 9.81
CA HIS A 433 -27.31 -3.20 8.69
C HIS A 433 -26.28 -2.11 8.34
N ASN A 434 -25.38 -1.75 9.26
CA ASN A 434 -24.42 -0.66 9.06
C ASN A 434 -23.00 -1.21 8.97
N LEU A 435 -22.29 -0.85 7.90
CA LEU A 435 -20.92 -1.30 7.63
C LEU A 435 -19.96 -0.10 7.54
N LEU A 436 -18.75 -0.29 8.01
CA LEU A 436 -17.58 0.53 7.62
C LEU A 436 -16.59 -0.37 6.87
N LEU A 437 -16.45 -0.13 5.58
CA LEU A 437 -15.67 -0.97 4.68
C LEU A 437 -14.24 -0.43 4.55
N ILE A 438 -13.28 -1.23 5.00
CA ILE A 438 -11.86 -0.87 5.05
C ILE A 438 -11.02 -1.94 4.37
N THR A 439 -9.81 -1.59 3.92
CA THR A 439 -8.88 -2.58 3.39
C THR A 439 -8.30 -3.45 4.52
N GLY A 440 -7.96 -2.86 5.64
CA GLY A 440 -7.41 -3.52 6.82
C GLY A 440 -5.88 -3.53 6.89
N ASP A 441 -5.35 -3.55 8.11
CA ASP A 441 -3.92 -3.60 8.39
C ASP A 441 -3.31 -4.94 7.97
N PRO A 442 -2.10 -4.97 7.36
CA PRO A 442 -1.45 -6.22 7.00
C PRO A 442 -1.03 -7.03 8.25
N PRO A 443 -1.09 -8.38 8.21
CA PRO A 443 -0.69 -9.23 9.35
C PRO A 443 0.75 -8.99 9.84
N LYS A 444 1.65 -8.56 8.94
CA LYS A 444 3.07 -8.30 9.24
C LYS A 444 3.30 -7.24 10.32
N ILE A 445 2.38 -6.28 10.48
CA ILE A 445 2.47 -5.24 11.54
C ILE A 445 1.82 -5.68 12.85
N GLY A 446 1.17 -6.83 12.86
CA GLY A 446 0.50 -7.40 14.03
C GLY A 446 1.29 -8.52 14.69
N PRO A 447 0.73 -9.12 15.74
CA PRO A 447 1.36 -10.21 16.49
C PRO A 447 1.43 -11.55 15.71
N TYR A 448 0.86 -11.62 14.51
CA TYR A 448 0.84 -12.83 13.66
C TYR A 448 1.44 -12.53 12.28
N PRO A 449 2.74 -12.19 12.18
CA PRO A 449 3.35 -11.77 10.91
C PRO A 449 3.40 -12.88 9.84
N SER A 450 3.26 -14.14 10.25
CA SER A 450 3.20 -15.32 9.37
C SER A 450 1.79 -15.64 8.88
N ALA A 451 0.75 -14.95 9.35
CA ALA A 451 -0.60 -15.17 8.83
C ALA A 451 -0.69 -14.71 7.37
N THR A 452 -1.35 -15.50 6.53
CA THR A 452 -1.54 -15.15 5.12
C THR A 452 -2.52 -13.99 4.97
N ALA A 453 -2.08 -12.92 4.33
CA ALA A 453 -2.96 -11.83 3.93
C ALA A 453 -3.65 -12.19 2.60
N VAL A 454 -4.97 -12.12 2.55
CA VAL A 454 -5.75 -12.54 1.36
C VAL A 454 -5.87 -11.39 0.36
N PHE A 455 -6.48 -10.27 0.78
CA PHE A 455 -6.63 -9.04 -0.02
C PHE A 455 -7.02 -9.28 -1.50
N ASP A 456 -7.98 -10.18 -1.78
CA ASP A 456 -8.50 -10.40 -3.13
C ASP A 456 -9.05 -9.10 -3.75
N ILE A 457 -9.56 -8.20 -2.90
CA ILE A 457 -10.02 -6.86 -3.25
C ILE A 457 -9.57 -5.85 -2.19
N ASP A 458 -9.59 -4.56 -2.53
CA ASP A 458 -9.44 -3.45 -1.59
C ASP A 458 -10.80 -2.90 -1.13
N SER A 459 -10.79 -1.82 -0.35
CA SER A 459 -12.02 -1.19 0.13
C SER A 459 -12.94 -0.71 -0.99
N ILE A 460 -12.42 -0.25 -2.13
CA ILE A 460 -13.22 0.16 -3.29
C ILE A 460 -13.94 -1.04 -3.90
N GLY A 461 -13.21 -2.15 -4.10
CA GLY A 461 -13.78 -3.42 -4.55
C GLY A 461 -14.82 -3.97 -3.59
N LEU A 462 -14.59 -3.80 -2.26
CA LEU A 462 -15.54 -4.24 -1.24
C LEU A 462 -16.81 -3.39 -1.23
N VAL A 463 -16.73 -2.06 -1.43
CA VAL A 463 -17.91 -1.20 -1.62
C VAL A 463 -18.73 -1.67 -2.82
N LYS A 464 -18.09 -1.94 -3.96
CA LYS A 464 -18.78 -2.49 -5.16
C LYS A 464 -19.44 -3.83 -4.87
N ALA A 465 -18.80 -4.71 -4.09
CA ALA A 465 -19.37 -6.00 -3.70
C ALA A 465 -20.64 -5.83 -2.85
N VAL A 466 -20.60 -5.00 -1.82
CA VAL A 466 -21.76 -4.73 -0.95
C VAL A 466 -22.88 -4.04 -1.72
N LYS A 467 -22.54 -3.09 -2.62
CA LYS A 467 -23.51 -2.43 -3.50
C LYS A 467 -24.27 -3.43 -4.36
N ARG A 468 -23.55 -4.41 -4.93
CA ARG A 468 -24.20 -5.48 -5.73
C ARG A 468 -25.09 -6.37 -4.86
N LEU A 469 -24.66 -6.72 -3.64
CA LEU A 469 -25.52 -7.48 -2.70
C LEU A 469 -26.78 -6.69 -2.34
N ASN A 470 -26.71 -5.35 -2.19
CA ASN A 470 -27.86 -4.48 -2.00
C ASN A 470 -28.80 -4.47 -3.23
N GLN A 471 -28.30 -4.78 -4.40
CA GLN A 471 -29.06 -4.97 -5.64
C GLN A 471 -29.56 -6.42 -5.80
N GLY A 472 -29.23 -7.33 -4.90
CA GLY A 472 -29.60 -8.75 -4.98
C GLY A 472 -28.78 -9.55 -5.99
N ILE A 473 -27.53 -9.12 -6.28
CA ILE A 473 -26.63 -9.73 -7.27
C ILE A 473 -25.28 -10.00 -6.60
N ASP A 474 -24.69 -11.17 -6.79
CA ASP A 474 -23.35 -11.50 -6.33
C ASP A 474 -22.25 -10.95 -7.26
N LEU A 475 -20.97 -11.11 -6.88
CA LEU A 475 -19.84 -10.68 -7.71
C LEU A 475 -19.70 -11.46 -9.02
N ALA A 476 -20.26 -12.68 -9.11
CA ALA A 476 -20.31 -13.46 -10.34
C ALA A 476 -21.46 -13.05 -11.29
N GLY A 477 -22.29 -12.06 -10.91
CA GLY A 477 -23.43 -11.60 -11.70
C GLY A 477 -24.69 -12.42 -11.52
N LYS A 478 -24.74 -13.34 -10.55
CA LYS A 478 -25.90 -14.18 -10.28
C LYS A 478 -26.81 -13.54 -9.22
N LYS A 479 -28.12 -13.74 -9.36
CA LYS A 479 -29.08 -13.29 -8.33
C LYS A 479 -28.86 -14.05 -7.01
N THR A 480 -28.86 -13.31 -5.88
CA THR A 480 -28.74 -13.87 -4.52
C THR A 480 -30.05 -14.47 -3.99
N GLY A 481 -30.82 -15.10 -4.84
CA GLY A 481 -32.12 -15.65 -4.50
C GLY A 481 -33.27 -14.65 -4.64
N LYS A 482 -34.25 -14.69 -3.73
CA LYS A 482 -35.44 -13.80 -3.75
C LYS A 482 -35.27 -12.55 -2.87
N SER A 483 -34.19 -12.46 -2.10
CA SER A 483 -33.92 -11.36 -1.18
C SER A 483 -32.65 -10.60 -1.56
N ARG A 484 -32.64 -9.31 -1.28
CA ARG A 484 -31.47 -8.42 -1.40
C ARG A 484 -31.07 -7.93 0.00
N THR A 485 -29.84 -7.52 0.16
CA THR A 485 -29.41 -6.80 1.38
C THR A 485 -29.79 -5.32 1.25
N ALA A 486 -29.72 -4.59 2.38
CA ALA A 486 -29.94 -3.15 2.44
C ALA A 486 -28.93 -2.53 3.42
N PHE A 487 -27.64 -2.77 3.20
CA PHE A 487 -26.60 -2.20 4.03
C PHE A 487 -26.45 -0.69 3.82
N VAL A 488 -26.25 0.04 4.91
CA VAL A 488 -25.65 1.36 4.91
C VAL A 488 -24.14 1.21 4.74
N ILE A 489 -23.56 1.89 3.75
CA ILE A 489 -22.19 1.70 3.32
C ILE A 489 -21.32 2.88 3.75
N GLY A 490 -20.55 2.72 4.82
CA GLY A 490 -19.51 3.65 5.25
C GLY A 490 -18.14 3.29 4.70
N VAL A 491 -17.29 4.30 4.52
CA VAL A 491 -15.90 4.15 4.09
C VAL A 491 -14.94 4.96 4.94
N GLY A 492 -13.71 4.46 5.11
CA GLY A 492 -12.65 5.21 5.76
C GLY A 492 -12.06 6.28 4.85
N ALA A 493 -11.66 7.42 5.44
CA ALA A 493 -10.83 8.44 4.80
C ALA A 493 -9.76 8.94 5.75
N ASN A 494 -8.63 9.39 5.19
CA ASN A 494 -7.49 9.88 5.94
C ASN A 494 -7.17 11.34 5.61
N PRO A 495 -7.71 12.32 6.37
CA PRO A 495 -7.40 13.73 6.15
C PRO A 495 -5.92 14.09 6.28
N GLY A 496 -5.16 13.34 7.09
CA GLY A 496 -3.73 13.51 7.30
C GLY A 496 -2.84 12.64 6.40
N ALA A 497 -3.36 12.14 5.28
CA ALA A 497 -2.58 11.34 4.35
C ALA A 497 -1.38 12.13 3.80
N ILE A 498 -0.21 11.46 3.70
CA ILE A 498 1.01 12.07 3.13
C ILE A 498 0.77 12.47 1.68
N ASP A 499 0.09 11.63 0.92
CA ASP A 499 -0.40 11.91 -0.43
C ASP A 499 -1.91 12.14 -0.37
N LEU A 500 -2.29 13.38 -0.09
CA LEU A 500 -3.70 13.76 0.04
C LEU A 500 -4.42 13.73 -1.33
N ASP A 501 -3.71 13.94 -2.44
CA ASP A 501 -4.28 13.88 -3.78
C ASP A 501 -4.75 12.45 -4.10
N LEU A 502 -3.90 11.47 -3.83
CA LEU A 502 -4.23 10.05 -3.98
C LEU A 502 -5.37 9.62 -3.03
N GLU A 503 -5.38 10.12 -1.79
CA GLU A 503 -6.47 9.79 -0.85
C GLU A 503 -7.82 10.33 -1.32
N ILE A 504 -7.84 11.56 -1.88
CA ILE A 504 -9.05 12.16 -2.45
C ILE A 504 -9.51 11.38 -3.68
N GLU A 505 -8.61 11.04 -4.62
CA GLU A 505 -8.93 10.20 -5.78
C GLU A 505 -9.56 8.87 -5.35
N ARG A 506 -8.97 8.21 -4.35
CA ARG A 506 -9.52 6.97 -3.80
C ARG A 506 -10.89 7.17 -3.14
N LEU A 507 -11.11 8.30 -2.49
CA LEU A 507 -12.40 8.63 -1.89
C LEU A 507 -13.47 8.87 -2.97
N GLU A 508 -13.13 9.54 -4.07
CA GLU A 508 -14.01 9.69 -5.24
C GLU A 508 -14.41 8.32 -5.80
N LEU A 509 -13.46 7.41 -5.99
CA LEU A 509 -13.74 6.04 -6.43
C LEU A 509 -14.63 5.25 -5.44
N LYS A 510 -14.49 5.45 -4.13
CA LYS A 510 -15.39 4.86 -3.11
C LYS A 510 -16.79 5.46 -3.21
N TYR A 511 -16.90 6.77 -3.42
CA TYR A 511 -18.17 7.47 -3.62
C TYR A 511 -18.91 6.95 -4.89
N GLU A 512 -18.21 6.88 -6.02
CA GLU A 512 -18.74 6.33 -7.28
C GLU A 512 -19.15 4.86 -7.13
N ALA A 513 -18.42 4.08 -6.35
CA ALA A 513 -18.74 2.70 -6.04
C ALA A 513 -20.02 2.53 -5.19
N GLY A 514 -20.51 3.60 -4.53
CA GLY A 514 -21.74 3.63 -3.78
C GLY A 514 -21.60 3.77 -2.27
N ALA A 515 -20.53 4.40 -1.78
CA ALA A 515 -20.40 4.81 -0.38
C ALA A 515 -21.50 5.83 -0.01
N GLU A 516 -21.98 5.79 1.24
CA GLU A 516 -23.08 6.61 1.74
C GLU A 516 -22.68 7.51 2.93
N PHE A 517 -21.56 7.24 3.59
CA PHE A 517 -20.93 8.14 4.58
C PHE A 517 -19.43 7.90 4.70
N ILE A 518 -18.73 8.87 5.26
CA ILE A 518 -17.29 8.83 5.52
C ILE A 518 -17.04 8.79 7.02
N MET A 519 -16.11 7.94 7.47
CA MET A 519 -15.51 8.03 8.80
C MET A 519 -14.02 8.30 8.67
N THR A 520 -13.52 9.35 9.34
CA THR A 520 -12.12 9.73 9.19
C THR A 520 -11.20 8.97 10.15
N GLN A 521 -9.91 8.88 9.82
CA GLN A 521 -8.85 8.62 10.78
C GLN A 521 -8.84 9.71 11.87
N PRO A 522 -8.23 9.46 13.05
CA PRO A 522 -8.19 10.43 14.14
C PRO A 522 -7.61 11.77 13.72
N VAL A 523 -8.34 12.83 14.04
CA VAL A 523 -7.96 14.22 13.75
C VAL A 523 -7.43 14.87 15.03
N PHE A 524 -6.15 15.24 15.05
CA PHE A 524 -5.51 16.00 16.13
C PHE A 524 -5.33 17.47 15.78
N ASP A 525 -5.31 17.79 14.49
CA ASP A 525 -5.18 19.13 13.95
C ASP A 525 -6.44 19.48 13.13
N PRO A 526 -7.29 20.39 13.61
CA PRO A 526 -8.49 20.81 12.90
C PRO A 526 -8.21 21.35 11.48
N ASP A 527 -7.07 22.03 11.25
CA ASP A 527 -6.74 22.62 9.96
C ASP A 527 -6.54 21.56 8.87
N ILE A 528 -6.01 20.40 9.24
CA ILE A 528 -5.90 19.24 8.34
C ILE A 528 -7.29 18.78 7.89
N LEU A 529 -8.24 18.70 8.81
CA LEU A 529 -9.62 18.34 8.48
C LEU A 529 -10.29 19.41 7.61
N PHE A 530 -10.12 20.68 7.92
CA PHE A 530 -10.71 21.76 7.14
C PHE A 530 -10.20 21.80 5.71
N ASN A 531 -8.88 21.62 5.50
CA ASN A 531 -8.31 21.47 4.18
C ASN A 531 -8.88 20.25 3.42
N PHE A 532 -9.04 19.12 4.09
CA PHE A 532 -9.65 17.92 3.51
C PHE A 532 -11.11 18.18 3.10
N LEU A 533 -11.93 18.76 3.97
CA LEU A 533 -13.34 19.06 3.69
C LEU A 533 -13.49 20.03 2.52
N GLU A 534 -12.66 21.08 2.45
CA GLU A 534 -12.69 22.04 1.32
C GLU A 534 -12.34 21.34 -0.01
N ARG A 535 -11.34 20.46 0.00
CA ARG A 535 -10.91 19.74 -1.19
C ARG A 535 -11.90 18.66 -1.63
N THR A 536 -12.70 18.12 -0.71
CA THR A 536 -13.70 17.07 -0.97
C THR A 536 -15.13 17.59 -1.05
N LYS A 537 -15.36 18.90 -1.12
CA LYS A 537 -16.69 19.51 -1.15
C LYS A 537 -17.61 19.05 -2.28
N ASN A 538 -17.05 18.50 -3.35
CA ASN A 538 -17.80 17.89 -4.46
C ASN A 538 -18.33 16.49 -4.12
N ILE A 539 -17.77 15.83 -3.10
CA ILE A 539 -18.19 14.52 -2.59
C ILE A 539 -19.25 14.77 -1.52
N LYS A 540 -20.52 14.63 -1.93
CA LYS A 540 -21.65 14.95 -1.05
C LYS A 540 -21.99 13.79 -0.10
N LEU A 541 -21.02 13.38 0.71
CA LEU A 541 -21.20 12.37 1.75
C LEU A 541 -21.13 12.99 3.14
N PRO A 542 -21.98 12.55 4.08
CA PRO A 542 -21.85 12.88 5.50
C PRO A 542 -20.48 12.46 6.03
N VAL A 543 -19.81 13.33 6.78
CA VAL A 543 -18.51 13.05 7.38
C VAL A 543 -18.68 12.90 8.90
N ILE A 544 -18.24 11.75 9.43
CA ILE A 544 -18.10 11.47 10.85
C ILE A 544 -16.61 11.53 11.18
N ALA A 545 -16.18 12.55 11.93
CA ALA A 545 -14.77 12.76 12.22
C ALA A 545 -14.29 11.89 13.39
N GLY A 546 -13.19 11.19 13.21
CA GLY A 546 -12.53 10.40 14.24
C GLY A 546 -11.83 11.27 15.28
N VAL A 547 -12.03 10.99 16.57
CA VAL A 547 -11.34 11.64 17.68
C VAL A 547 -10.74 10.59 18.60
N TRP A 548 -9.44 10.74 18.89
CA TRP A 548 -8.70 9.82 19.75
C TRP A 548 -8.17 10.56 20.98
N PRO A 549 -8.76 10.36 22.16
CA PRO A 549 -8.23 10.94 23.40
C PRO A 549 -6.86 10.32 23.72
N LEU A 550 -5.82 11.16 23.83
CA LEU A 550 -4.47 10.71 24.17
C LEU A 550 -4.41 10.31 25.65
N ILE A 551 -3.77 9.18 25.95
CA ILE A 551 -3.70 8.64 27.31
C ILE A 551 -2.35 8.88 28.00
N SER A 552 -1.30 9.15 27.21
CA SER A 552 0.04 9.41 27.70
C SER A 552 0.90 10.04 26.61
N TYR A 553 2.05 10.60 27.00
CA TYR A 553 3.05 11.08 26.02
C TYR A 553 3.54 9.95 25.09
N LYS A 554 3.80 8.74 25.64
CA LYS A 554 4.15 7.57 24.82
C LYS A 554 3.06 7.19 23.82
N ASN A 555 1.78 7.33 24.21
CA ASN A 555 0.68 7.11 23.27
C ASN A 555 0.63 8.19 22.17
N ALA A 556 0.91 9.44 22.52
CA ALA A 556 1.01 10.51 21.52
C ALA A 556 2.17 10.27 20.53
N GLU A 557 3.35 9.86 21.03
CA GLU A 557 4.48 9.44 20.18
C GLU A 557 4.09 8.25 19.28
N PHE A 558 3.42 7.26 19.83
CA PHE A 558 2.94 6.11 19.07
C PHE A 558 1.96 6.53 17.96
N MET A 559 0.96 7.38 18.28
CA MET A 559 0.01 7.88 17.29
C MET A 559 0.71 8.64 16.18
N ASN A 560 1.66 9.51 16.53
CA ASN A 560 2.40 10.32 15.57
C ASN A 560 3.35 9.52 14.66
N ASN A 561 3.97 8.48 15.20
CA ASN A 561 5.06 7.77 14.53
C ASN A 561 4.63 6.45 13.88
N GLU A 562 3.61 5.79 14.46
CA GLU A 562 3.26 4.41 14.11
C GLU A 562 1.87 4.28 13.46
N VAL A 563 1.01 5.31 13.58
CA VAL A 563 -0.34 5.26 13.00
C VAL A 563 -0.35 6.06 11.70
N PRO A 564 -0.53 5.41 10.54
CA PRO A 564 -0.52 6.09 9.25
C PRO A 564 -1.58 7.20 9.20
N GLY A 565 -1.13 8.42 8.89
CA GLY A 565 -2.01 9.59 8.74
C GLY A 565 -2.50 10.22 10.05
N ALA A 566 -2.10 9.71 11.20
CA ALA A 566 -2.29 10.40 12.47
C ALA A 566 -1.07 11.32 12.72
N SER A 567 -1.22 12.60 12.44
CA SER A 567 -0.21 13.61 12.76
C SER A 567 -0.60 14.33 14.05
N VAL A 568 0.24 14.22 15.07
CA VAL A 568 0.04 14.91 16.35
C VAL A 568 0.85 16.21 16.34
N PRO A 569 0.22 17.40 16.37
CA PRO A 569 0.92 18.67 16.35
C PRO A 569 1.98 18.82 17.43
N PRO A 570 3.12 19.48 17.15
CA PRO A 570 4.20 19.68 18.12
C PRO A 570 3.74 20.35 19.43
N GLU A 571 2.74 21.20 19.36
CA GLU A 571 2.16 21.86 20.54
C GLU A 571 1.42 20.87 21.45
N ILE A 572 0.72 19.90 20.87
CA ILE A 572 0.06 18.80 21.60
C ILE A 572 1.12 17.90 22.22
N MET A 573 2.16 17.55 21.45
CA MET A 573 3.29 16.75 21.97
C MET A 573 3.95 17.43 23.18
N LYS A 574 4.17 18.76 23.12
CA LYS A 574 4.71 19.53 24.24
C LYS A 574 3.79 19.54 25.46
N LYS A 575 2.46 19.70 25.26
CA LYS A 575 1.46 19.64 26.35
C LYS A 575 1.49 18.29 27.03
N MET A 576 1.45 17.20 26.26
CA MET A 576 1.50 15.83 26.78
C MET A 576 2.80 15.52 27.54
N LYS A 577 3.93 16.05 27.05
CA LYS A 577 5.26 15.86 27.69
C LYS A 577 5.38 16.63 29.01
N LYS A 578 4.72 17.79 29.15
CA LYS A 578 4.74 18.58 30.39
C LYS A 578 3.92 17.95 31.52
N ALA A 579 2.90 17.19 31.19
CA ALA A 579 2.07 16.48 32.17
C ALA A 579 2.91 15.39 32.87
N GLY A 580 3.09 15.51 34.17
CA GLY A 580 4.06 14.72 34.93
C GLY A 580 3.57 13.31 35.24
N SER A 581 2.38 13.19 35.82
CA SER A 581 1.80 11.88 36.22
C SER A 581 0.92 11.29 35.12
N SER A 582 0.68 9.97 35.15
CA SER A 582 -0.24 9.31 34.22
C SER A 582 -1.66 9.88 34.30
N GLN A 583 -2.09 10.33 35.47
CA GLN A 583 -3.41 10.93 35.68
C GLN A 583 -3.48 12.33 35.02
N GLU A 584 -2.44 13.14 35.18
CA GLU A 584 -2.34 14.45 34.52
C GLU A 584 -2.23 14.30 32.99
N GLN A 585 -1.51 13.30 32.50
CA GLN A 585 -1.43 13.01 31.07
C GLN A 585 -2.79 12.62 30.48
N LEU A 586 -3.56 11.75 31.17
CA LEU A 586 -4.91 11.39 30.74
C LEU A 586 -5.84 12.63 30.76
N ALA A 587 -5.82 13.42 31.82
CA ALA A 587 -6.64 14.66 31.91
C ALA A 587 -6.29 15.64 30.79
N THR A 588 -4.98 15.83 30.51
CA THR A 588 -4.50 16.66 29.39
C THR A 588 -5.00 16.13 28.05
N GLY A 589 -4.95 14.81 27.82
CA GLY A 589 -5.44 14.20 26.59
C GLY A 589 -6.96 14.32 26.40
N ILE A 590 -7.74 14.21 27.48
CA ILE A 590 -9.18 14.47 27.46
C ILE A 590 -9.46 15.92 27.08
N GLU A 591 -8.76 16.88 27.67
CA GLU A 591 -8.94 18.31 27.37
C GLU A 591 -8.59 18.63 25.91
N ILE A 592 -7.51 18.03 25.36
CA ILE A 592 -7.14 18.15 23.94
C ILE A 592 -8.27 17.60 23.06
N ALA A 593 -8.83 16.45 23.38
CA ALA A 593 -9.93 15.85 22.63
C ALA A 593 -11.20 16.72 22.66
N LYS A 594 -11.53 17.32 23.80
CA LYS A 594 -12.64 18.28 23.96
C LYS A 594 -12.44 19.51 23.06
N GLN A 595 -11.24 20.10 23.07
CA GLN A 595 -10.89 21.25 22.23
C GLN A 595 -11.02 20.88 20.74
N SER A 596 -10.52 19.70 20.33
CA SER A 596 -10.67 19.21 18.96
C SER A 596 -12.14 19.06 18.57
N ILE A 597 -12.96 18.38 19.39
CA ILE A 597 -14.41 18.23 19.13
C ILE A 597 -15.08 19.60 18.97
N THR A 598 -14.84 20.52 19.90
CA THR A 598 -15.43 21.86 19.84
C THR A 598 -15.09 22.59 18.55
N ALA A 599 -13.85 22.42 18.06
CA ALA A 599 -13.40 23.07 16.83
C ALA A 599 -14.02 22.45 15.57
N ILE A 600 -14.14 21.11 15.51
CA ILE A 600 -14.52 20.40 14.27
C ILE A 600 -16.03 20.10 14.17
N ALA A 601 -16.77 19.97 15.28
CA ALA A 601 -18.18 19.59 15.27
C ALA A 601 -19.08 20.46 14.37
N PRO A 602 -18.88 21.79 14.24
CA PRO A 602 -19.70 22.62 13.35
C PRO A 602 -19.53 22.30 11.86
N TYR A 603 -18.49 21.59 11.46
CA TYR A 603 -18.11 21.36 10.06
C TYR A 603 -18.35 19.95 9.58
N VAL A 604 -18.76 19.03 10.48
CA VAL A 604 -18.98 17.61 10.19
C VAL A 604 -20.36 17.16 10.61
N GLN A 605 -20.83 16.03 10.10
CA GLN A 605 -22.14 15.49 10.47
C GLN A 605 -22.07 14.49 11.66
N GLY A 606 -20.92 14.30 12.24
CA GLY A 606 -20.80 13.46 13.42
C GLY A 606 -19.38 13.33 13.94
N ILE A 607 -19.25 12.75 15.12
CA ILE A 607 -17.99 12.45 15.81
C ILE A 607 -17.93 10.98 16.16
N ALA A 608 -16.79 10.33 15.90
CA ALA A 608 -16.50 8.97 16.35
C ALA A 608 -15.35 8.99 17.36
N VAL A 609 -15.65 8.65 18.63
CA VAL A 609 -14.65 8.70 19.71
C VAL A 609 -14.15 7.31 20.05
N SER A 610 -12.83 7.12 20.09
CA SER A 610 -12.21 5.91 20.61
C SER A 610 -12.18 5.92 22.15
N VAL A 611 -12.38 4.76 22.78
CA VAL A 611 -12.45 4.63 24.25
C VAL A 611 -11.05 4.46 24.84
N PRO A 612 -10.48 5.47 25.50
CA PRO A 612 -9.13 5.40 26.05
C PRO A 612 -9.06 4.35 27.16
N LEU A 613 -8.18 3.36 27.05
CA LEU A 613 -7.98 2.28 28.02
C LEU A 613 -9.27 1.54 28.48
N ASN A 614 -10.31 1.50 27.65
CA ASN A 614 -11.67 1.06 28.03
C ASN A 614 -12.29 1.90 29.18
N ASN A 615 -11.86 3.14 29.35
CA ASN A 615 -12.36 4.05 30.36
C ASN A 615 -13.62 4.78 29.86
N ILE A 616 -14.78 4.27 30.24
CA ILE A 616 -16.10 4.79 29.86
C ILE A 616 -16.28 6.23 30.36
N ALA A 617 -15.91 6.49 31.63
CA ALA A 617 -16.06 7.82 32.23
C ALA A 617 -15.24 8.88 31.49
N ALA A 618 -14.01 8.58 31.10
CA ALA A 618 -13.18 9.48 30.28
C ALA A 618 -13.81 9.76 28.91
N THR A 619 -14.44 8.76 28.29
CA THR A 619 -15.13 8.93 27.00
C THR A 619 -16.37 9.80 27.15
N MET A 620 -17.16 9.60 28.20
CA MET A 620 -18.33 10.44 28.52
C MET A 620 -17.90 11.88 28.80
N ASP A 621 -16.78 12.06 29.52
CA ASP A 621 -16.21 13.39 29.78
C ASP A 621 -15.79 14.09 28.46
N VAL A 622 -15.13 13.38 27.56
CA VAL A 622 -14.80 13.92 26.21
C VAL A 622 -16.06 14.35 25.45
N LEU A 623 -17.13 13.57 25.48
CA LEU A 623 -18.38 13.86 24.78
C LEU A 623 -19.22 14.97 25.45
N SER A 624 -18.95 15.32 26.70
CA SER A 624 -19.73 16.32 27.46
C SER A 624 -19.70 17.74 26.88
N VAL A 625 -18.77 18.04 25.94
CA VAL A 625 -18.74 19.33 25.23
C VAL A 625 -19.79 19.44 24.13
N LEU A 626 -20.42 18.32 23.74
CA LEU A 626 -21.47 18.32 22.74
C LEU A 626 -22.82 18.71 23.36
N PRO A 627 -23.66 19.47 22.62
CA PRO A 627 -25.01 19.80 23.08
C PRO A 627 -25.85 18.53 23.38
N GLY A 628 -26.48 18.49 24.54
CA GLY A 628 -27.31 17.37 24.98
C GLY A 628 -26.57 16.28 25.78
N PHE A 629 -25.24 16.35 25.89
CA PHE A 629 -24.42 15.42 26.67
C PHE A 629 -24.03 16.05 28.01
N ASN A 630 -24.91 15.98 29.01
CA ASN A 630 -24.60 16.51 30.34
C ASN A 630 -24.11 15.39 31.27
N LEU A 631 -22.96 15.61 31.93
CA LEU A 631 -22.44 14.71 32.98
C LEU A 631 -23.38 14.68 34.19
N HIS A 632 -24.37 13.80 34.16
CA HIS A 632 -24.90 13.20 35.40
C HIS A 632 -24.15 11.89 35.62
N ILE A 633 -22.97 11.94 36.25
CA ILE A 633 -22.29 10.74 36.73
C ILE A 633 -23.10 10.30 37.97
N PRO A 634 -23.80 9.15 37.94
CA PRO A 634 -24.27 8.56 39.18
C PRO A 634 -23.01 8.17 39.97
N VAL A 635 -22.86 8.75 41.17
CA VAL A 635 -21.84 8.44 42.18
C VAL A 635 -21.94 6.98 42.61
#